data_ef8fffba2a5943a68692f3ca13586683
#
_entry.id   ef8fffba2a5943a68692f3ca13586683
#
_cell.length_a   1.000
_cell.length_b   1.000
_cell.length_c   1.000
_cell.angle_alpha   90.00
_cell.angle_beta   90.00
_cell.angle_gamma   90.00
#
_symmetry.space_group_name_H-M   'P 1'
#
loop_
_entity.id
_entity.type
_entity.pdbx_description
1 polymer ?
#
loop_
_entity_poly.entity_id
_entity_poly.type
_entity_poly.pdbx_seq_one_letter_code
_entity_poly.pdbx_strand_id
1 'polypeptide(L)'
;MNLIWRLFFGGQEKSEFKILDTYIKYFPAEYHAQSAIWAALDLRKQLGEENLQKIAEIHVETSFHSYEIIGKEADKWAPETKETADHSLPYIVAVSLMDGEITVQQFDKSHLQNPKLLELVNKVTVSEKKEYTQIYGKSFPNKVLVRLVDGTEYVSEVKDPKGHPNHPLTREELENKFRSSTAPFLNQEQQEKMIGTIWNLDEIRNIGELMQMGVVYEYA
;
A
#
# COMPACT_ATOMS: atom_id res chain seq x y z
N MET A 1 1.18 31.18 -21.08
CA MET A 1 1.55 30.28 -19.97
C MET A 1 3.07 30.26 -19.85
N ASN A 2 3.62 30.60 -18.68
CA ASN A 2 5.03 30.89 -18.49
C ASN A 2 5.89 29.61 -18.73
N LEU A 3 7.04 29.72 -19.40
CA LEU A 3 7.96 28.62 -19.75
C LEU A 3 8.37 27.79 -18.50
N ILE A 4 8.49 28.43 -17.35
CA ILE A 4 8.83 27.81 -16.06
C ILE A 4 7.79 26.74 -15.66
N TRP A 5 6.49 27.03 -15.80
CA TRP A 5 5.44 26.08 -15.46
C TRP A 5 5.44 24.84 -16.39
N ARG A 6 5.80 25.00 -17.66
CA ARG A 6 5.96 23.87 -18.60
C ARG A 6 7.10 22.94 -18.23
N LEU A 7 8.21 23.49 -17.71
CA LEU A 7 9.33 22.68 -17.22
C LEU A 7 8.98 21.87 -15.96
N PHE A 8 8.11 22.41 -15.11
CA PHE A 8 7.71 21.75 -13.86
C PHE A 8 6.56 20.75 -14.03
N PHE A 9 5.55 21.08 -14.84
CA PHE A 9 4.33 20.27 -14.98
C PHE A 9 4.24 19.48 -16.28
N GLY A 10 5.13 19.73 -17.24
CA GLY A 10 5.05 19.17 -18.60
C GLY A 10 4.00 19.87 -19.47
N GLY A 11 3.54 19.23 -20.52
CA GLY A 11 2.38 19.68 -21.30
C GLY A 11 2.69 20.29 -22.66
N GLN A 12 3.79 19.89 -23.32
CA GLN A 12 3.94 20.13 -24.75
C GLN A 12 3.13 19.11 -25.55
N GLU A 13 3.15 17.83 -25.10
CA GLU A 13 2.29 16.75 -25.57
C GLU A 13 1.56 16.12 -24.39
N LYS A 14 0.41 15.45 -24.61
CA LYS A 14 -0.40 14.85 -23.53
C LYS A 14 0.39 13.84 -22.68
N SER A 15 1.41 13.18 -23.25
CA SER A 15 2.26 12.21 -22.57
C SER A 15 3.33 12.85 -21.67
N GLU A 16 3.52 14.17 -21.71
CA GLU A 16 4.59 14.88 -21.00
C GLU A 16 4.16 15.46 -19.64
N PHE A 17 2.90 15.27 -19.23
CA PHE A 17 2.46 15.75 -17.92
C PHE A 17 3.06 14.92 -16.79
N LYS A 18 3.78 15.59 -15.88
CA LYS A 18 4.43 14.95 -14.71
C LYS A 18 3.48 14.21 -13.79
N ILE A 19 2.21 14.58 -13.79
CA ILE A 19 1.18 13.85 -13.03
C ILE A 19 1.06 12.37 -13.47
N LEU A 20 1.40 12.05 -14.73
CA LEU A 20 1.38 10.68 -15.25
C LEU A 20 2.51 9.81 -14.71
N ASP A 21 3.58 10.44 -14.18
CA ASP A 21 4.71 9.75 -13.53
C ASP A 21 4.50 9.64 -12.02
N THR A 22 3.33 10.05 -11.49
CA THR A 22 3.06 10.08 -10.06
C THR A 22 2.69 8.70 -9.56
N TYR A 23 3.26 8.31 -8.42
CA TYR A 23 2.93 7.08 -7.72
C TYR A 23 1.68 7.25 -6.86
N ILE A 24 0.73 6.33 -6.98
CA ILE A 24 -0.47 6.30 -6.15
C ILE A 24 -0.33 5.15 -5.15
N LYS A 25 -0.33 5.44 -3.85
CA LYS A 25 -0.41 4.40 -2.83
C LYS A 25 -1.77 3.72 -2.88
N TYR A 26 -1.78 2.41 -3.08
CA TYR A 26 -3.03 1.64 -2.99
C TYR A 26 -3.42 1.39 -1.53
N PHE A 27 -2.45 0.96 -0.72
CA PHE A 27 -2.62 0.67 0.70
C PHE A 27 -2.20 1.85 1.58
N PRO A 28 -2.81 2.06 2.76
CA PRO A 28 -2.45 3.11 3.72
C PRO A 28 -1.18 2.75 4.51
N ALA A 29 -0.09 2.48 3.81
CA ALA A 29 1.21 2.13 4.36
C ALA A 29 2.34 2.87 3.63
N GLU A 30 3.53 2.84 4.16
CA GLU A 30 4.71 3.44 3.55
C GLU A 30 4.95 2.87 2.13
N TYR A 31 5.48 3.71 1.20
CA TYR A 31 5.50 3.35 -0.23
C TYR A 31 6.39 2.13 -0.54
N HIS A 32 7.54 2.00 0.11
CA HIS A 32 8.46 0.87 -0.11
C HIS A 32 7.83 -0.48 0.29
N ALA A 33 6.81 -0.49 1.14
CA ALA A 33 6.08 -1.69 1.53
C ALA A 33 4.98 -2.10 0.53
N GLN A 34 4.58 -1.24 -0.41
CA GLN A 34 3.42 -1.51 -1.28
C GLN A 34 3.55 -2.82 -2.07
N SER A 35 4.71 -3.10 -2.64
CA SER A 35 4.95 -4.36 -3.36
C SER A 35 5.05 -5.58 -2.43
N ALA A 36 5.58 -5.39 -1.20
CA ALA A 36 5.59 -6.45 -0.19
C ALA A 36 4.18 -6.83 0.27
N ILE A 37 3.27 -5.86 0.39
CA ILE A 37 1.86 -6.13 0.68
C ILE A 37 1.24 -6.99 -0.42
N TRP A 38 1.41 -6.61 -1.69
CA TRP A 38 0.90 -7.41 -2.82
C TRP A 38 1.46 -8.82 -2.83
N ALA A 39 2.77 -8.99 -2.56
CA ALA A 39 3.41 -10.30 -2.46
C ALA A 39 2.84 -11.12 -1.28
N ALA A 40 2.64 -10.51 -0.12
CA ALA A 40 2.08 -11.18 1.04
C ALA A 40 0.60 -11.59 0.84
N LEU A 41 -0.21 -10.73 0.21
CA LEU A 41 -1.60 -11.06 -0.14
C LEU A 41 -1.70 -12.18 -1.17
N ASP A 42 -0.78 -12.26 -2.13
CA ASP A 42 -0.68 -13.36 -3.06
C ASP A 42 -0.31 -14.67 -2.34
N LEU A 43 0.70 -14.63 -1.46
CA LEU A 43 1.09 -15.76 -0.62
C LEU A 43 -0.03 -16.23 0.31
N ARG A 44 -0.80 -15.32 0.88
CA ARG A 44 -1.98 -15.63 1.70
C ARG A 44 -2.98 -16.51 0.93
N LYS A 45 -3.22 -16.19 -0.34
CA LYS A 45 -4.11 -16.98 -1.21
C LYS A 45 -3.53 -18.37 -1.52
N GLN A 46 -2.21 -18.46 -1.73
CA GLN A 46 -1.52 -19.73 -2.01
C GLN A 46 -1.47 -20.65 -0.78
N LEU A 47 -1.27 -20.07 0.41
CA LEU A 47 -1.17 -20.80 1.68
C LEU A 47 -2.53 -21.38 2.12
N GLY A 48 -3.61 -20.64 1.92
CA GLY A 48 -4.89 -20.93 2.58
C GLY A 48 -4.82 -20.70 4.10
N GLU A 49 -5.97 -20.68 4.75
CA GLU A 49 -6.05 -20.39 6.20
C GLU A 49 -5.40 -21.48 7.05
N GLU A 50 -5.50 -22.73 6.61
CA GLU A 50 -5.00 -23.91 7.33
C GLU A 50 -3.48 -23.96 7.49
N ASN A 51 -2.74 -23.24 6.63
CA ASN A 51 -1.28 -23.22 6.67
C ASN A 51 -0.70 -22.00 7.38
N LEU A 52 -1.48 -20.97 7.68
CA LEU A 52 -0.98 -19.77 8.37
C LEU A 52 -0.37 -20.08 9.75
N GLN A 53 -0.98 -20.99 10.49
CA GLN A 53 -0.47 -21.40 11.80
C GLN A 53 0.79 -22.27 11.71
N LYS A 54 1.11 -22.80 10.51
CA LYS A 54 2.27 -23.62 10.26
C LYS A 54 3.48 -22.82 9.76
N ILE A 55 3.35 -21.50 9.64
CA ILE A 55 4.45 -20.62 9.24
C ILE A 55 5.57 -20.70 10.29
N ALA A 56 6.75 -21.16 9.86
CA ALA A 56 7.96 -21.21 10.66
C ALA A 56 8.79 -19.95 10.51
N GLU A 57 8.92 -19.44 9.29
CA GLU A 57 9.78 -18.30 8.93
C GLU A 57 9.18 -17.51 7.78
N ILE A 58 9.41 -16.20 7.79
CA ILE A 58 9.11 -15.28 6.70
C ILE A 58 10.38 -14.51 6.39
N HIS A 59 10.79 -14.49 5.13
CA HIS A 59 11.94 -13.71 4.69
C HIS A 59 11.54 -12.70 3.62
N VAL A 60 11.96 -11.44 3.80
CA VAL A 60 11.69 -10.34 2.86
C VAL A 60 13.00 -9.83 2.29
N GLU A 61 13.14 -9.96 0.97
CA GLU A 61 14.22 -9.31 0.22
C GLU A 61 13.71 -7.97 -0.33
N THR A 62 14.46 -6.89 -0.08
CA THR A 62 14.08 -5.53 -0.50
C THR A 62 15.30 -4.71 -0.96
N SER A 63 15.13 -3.46 -1.38
CA SER A 63 16.24 -2.56 -1.70
C SER A 63 16.93 -2.04 -0.43
N PHE A 64 18.19 -1.59 -0.53
CA PHE A 64 18.91 -0.96 0.58
C PHE A 64 18.11 0.18 1.23
N HIS A 65 17.53 1.06 0.42
CA HIS A 65 16.77 2.20 0.94
C HIS A 65 15.52 1.77 1.72
N SER A 66 14.78 0.79 1.21
CA SER A 66 13.63 0.22 1.91
C SER A 66 14.05 -0.46 3.21
N TYR A 67 15.15 -1.22 3.17
CA TYR A 67 15.72 -1.85 4.37
C TYR A 67 16.06 -0.82 5.44
N GLU A 68 16.81 0.23 5.10
CA GLU A 68 17.20 1.29 6.04
C GLU A 68 16.02 2.04 6.64
N ILE A 69 14.95 2.29 5.86
CA ILE A 69 13.81 3.12 6.29
C ILE A 69 12.79 2.32 7.11
N ILE A 70 12.43 1.10 6.65
CA ILE A 70 11.29 0.37 7.20
C ILE A 70 11.60 -1.07 7.68
N GLY A 71 12.84 -1.56 7.55
CA GLY A 71 13.17 -2.96 7.80
C GLY A 71 14.39 -3.24 8.68
N LYS A 72 15.09 -2.22 9.21
CA LYS A 72 16.39 -2.39 9.90
C LYS A 72 16.29 -2.29 11.42
N GLU A 73 15.58 -1.28 11.91
CA GLU A 73 15.60 -0.94 13.33
C GLU A 73 14.71 -1.90 14.13
N ALA A 74 15.14 -2.24 15.36
CA ALA A 74 14.46 -3.23 16.19
C ALA A 74 13.01 -2.88 16.54
N ASP A 75 12.67 -1.60 16.63
CA ASP A 75 11.31 -1.11 16.86
C ASP A 75 10.32 -1.49 15.73
N LYS A 76 10.84 -1.82 14.52
CA LYS A 76 10.00 -2.32 13.42
C LYS A 76 9.35 -3.67 13.74
N TRP A 77 9.91 -4.46 14.65
CA TRP A 77 9.33 -5.74 15.10
C TRP A 77 8.35 -5.61 16.28
N ALA A 78 8.27 -4.42 16.88
CA ALA A 78 7.35 -4.14 17.99
C ALA A 78 6.81 -2.70 17.90
N PRO A 79 6.09 -2.33 16.83
CA PRO A 79 5.57 -0.97 16.68
C PRO A 79 4.49 -0.70 17.72
N GLU A 80 4.56 0.45 18.37
CA GLU A 80 3.64 0.84 19.45
C GLU A 80 2.56 1.83 18.99
N THR A 81 2.78 2.50 17.85
CA THR A 81 1.86 3.50 17.30
C THR A 81 1.51 3.16 15.86
N LYS A 82 0.42 3.77 15.37
CA LYS A 82 0.00 3.66 13.98
C LYS A 82 1.12 4.07 13.02
N GLU A 83 1.80 5.18 13.29
CA GLU A 83 2.86 5.73 12.46
C GLU A 83 4.09 4.81 12.43
N THR A 84 4.44 4.19 13.55
CA THR A 84 5.55 3.22 13.57
C THR A 84 5.17 1.92 12.85
N ALA A 85 3.92 1.50 12.92
CA ALA A 85 3.44 0.27 12.29
C ALA A 85 3.30 0.40 10.76
N ASP A 86 2.76 1.51 10.25
CA ASP A 86 2.62 1.74 8.80
C ASP A 86 3.96 2.06 8.11
N HIS A 87 5.05 2.21 8.90
CA HIS A 87 6.46 2.31 8.51
C HIS A 87 7.29 1.10 9.00
N SER A 88 6.66 -0.04 9.23
CA SER A 88 7.33 -1.29 9.63
C SER A 88 7.09 -2.38 8.59
N LEU A 89 8.12 -2.75 7.83
CA LEU A 89 8.02 -3.81 6.83
C LEU A 89 7.70 -5.18 7.45
N PRO A 90 8.32 -5.59 8.59
CA PRO A 90 7.96 -6.84 9.27
C PRO A 90 6.49 -6.90 9.70
N TYR A 91 6.00 -5.82 10.32
CA TYR A 91 4.61 -5.74 10.75
C TYR A 91 3.64 -5.78 9.56
N ILE A 92 3.89 -4.96 8.53
CA ILE A 92 3.05 -4.86 7.34
C ILE A 92 2.94 -6.22 6.63
N VAL A 93 4.03 -6.94 6.45
CA VAL A 93 4.02 -8.27 5.83
C VAL A 93 3.28 -9.28 6.70
N ALA A 94 3.52 -9.30 8.01
CA ALA A 94 2.86 -10.21 8.93
C ALA A 94 1.34 -9.99 8.98
N VAL A 95 0.88 -8.74 9.10
CA VAL A 95 -0.56 -8.44 9.14
C VAL A 95 -1.24 -8.70 7.79
N SER A 96 -0.55 -8.47 6.66
CA SER A 96 -1.05 -8.82 5.32
C SER A 96 -1.29 -10.33 5.18
N LEU A 97 -0.37 -11.16 5.70
CA LEU A 97 -0.51 -12.61 5.72
C LEU A 97 -1.61 -13.05 6.69
N MET A 98 -1.73 -12.44 7.86
CA MET A 98 -2.71 -12.82 8.87
C MET A 98 -4.14 -12.48 8.44
N ASP A 99 -4.40 -11.24 8.03
CA ASP A 99 -5.75 -10.71 7.78
C ASP A 99 -6.18 -10.89 6.32
N GLY A 100 -5.25 -10.94 5.37
CA GLY A 100 -5.56 -11.00 3.93
C GLY A 100 -6.02 -9.68 3.33
N GLU A 101 -5.90 -8.59 4.09
CA GLU A 101 -6.20 -7.22 3.65
C GLU A 101 -5.34 -6.19 4.39
N ILE A 102 -5.25 -4.99 3.85
CA ILE A 102 -4.62 -3.83 4.50
C ILE A 102 -5.49 -2.60 4.31
N THR A 103 -6.10 -2.18 5.40
CA THR A 103 -6.84 -0.93 5.57
C THR A 103 -6.24 -0.14 6.76
N VAL A 104 -6.85 0.98 7.11
CA VAL A 104 -6.43 1.74 8.31
C VAL A 104 -6.65 0.96 9.62
N GLN A 105 -7.52 -0.04 9.62
CA GLN A 105 -7.86 -0.85 10.79
C GLN A 105 -6.72 -1.77 11.22
N GLN A 106 -5.91 -2.26 10.27
CA GLN A 106 -4.74 -3.09 10.57
C GLN A 106 -3.65 -2.35 11.36
N PHE A 107 -3.78 -1.03 11.50
CA PHE A 107 -2.86 -0.18 12.27
C PHE A 107 -3.48 0.38 13.55
N ASP A 108 -4.62 -0.13 13.97
CA ASP A 108 -5.25 0.27 15.22
C ASP A 108 -4.62 -0.41 16.45
N LYS A 109 -4.99 0.07 17.65
CA LYS A 109 -4.43 -0.44 18.90
C LYS A 109 -4.72 -1.92 19.13
N SER A 110 -5.83 -2.44 18.64
CA SER A 110 -6.21 -3.84 18.84
C SER A 110 -5.29 -4.77 18.05
N HIS A 111 -4.91 -4.40 16.83
CA HIS A 111 -3.93 -5.12 16.02
C HIS A 111 -2.52 -5.00 16.59
N LEU A 112 -2.10 -3.79 16.98
CA LEU A 112 -0.76 -3.55 17.55
C LEU A 112 -0.52 -4.35 18.84
N GLN A 113 -1.58 -4.67 19.57
CA GLN A 113 -1.52 -5.46 20.81
C GLN A 113 -1.90 -6.93 20.62
N ASN A 114 -2.16 -7.39 19.40
CA ASN A 114 -2.53 -8.77 19.12
C ASN A 114 -1.31 -9.70 19.28
N PRO A 115 -1.29 -10.60 20.29
CA PRO A 115 -0.12 -11.44 20.55
C PRO A 115 0.17 -12.44 19.43
N LYS A 116 -0.85 -12.91 18.69
CA LYS A 116 -0.66 -13.81 17.55
C LYS A 116 -0.02 -13.09 16.38
N LEU A 117 -0.39 -11.84 16.14
CA LEU A 117 0.24 -11.02 15.12
C LEU A 117 1.70 -10.73 15.49
N LEU A 118 1.97 -10.34 16.72
CA LEU A 118 3.35 -10.08 17.18
C LEU A 118 4.24 -11.34 17.13
N GLU A 119 3.66 -12.52 17.42
CA GLU A 119 4.38 -13.78 17.20
C GLU A 119 4.76 -13.97 15.73
N LEU A 120 3.84 -13.67 14.80
CA LEU A 120 4.10 -13.76 13.37
C LEU A 120 5.13 -12.71 12.91
N VAL A 121 5.05 -11.49 13.42
CA VAL A 121 6.04 -10.41 13.17
C VAL A 121 7.45 -10.87 13.56
N ASN A 122 7.60 -11.55 14.70
CA ASN A 122 8.89 -12.06 15.16
C ASN A 122 9.47 -13.18 14.28
N LYS A 123 8.69 -13.78 13.39
CA LYS A 123 9.15 -14.75 12.39
C LYS A 123 9.67 -14.08 11.11
N VAL A 124 9.53 -12.76 10.98
CA VAL A 124 9.95 -12.01 9.80
C VAL A 124 11.41 -11.62 9.92
N THR A 125 12.16 -11.87 8.87
CA THR A 125 13.51 -11.36 8.64
C THR A 125 13.54 -10.52 7.39
N VAL A 126 14.35 -9.47 7.37
CA VAL A 126 14.48 -8.55 6.23
C VAL A 126 15.92 -8.46 5.80
N SER A 127 16.19 -8.50 4.51
CA SER A 127 17.53 -8.32 3.96
C SER A 127 17.53 -7.47 2.69
N GLU A 128 18.68 -6.84 2.42
CA GLU A 128 18.93 -6.19 1.15
C GLU A 128 19.15 -7.21 0.03
N LYS A 129 18.55 -6.94 -1.14
CA LYS A 129 18.90 -7.56 -2.42
C LYS A 129 19.50 -6.50 -3.34
N LYS A 130 20.78 -6.67 -3.68
CA LYS A 130 21.56 -5.66 -4.43
C LYS A 130 20.94 -5.30 -5.78
N GLU A 131 20.35 -6.27 -6.47
CA GLU A 131 19.66 -6.07 -7.75
C GLU A 131 18.47 -5.12 -7.60
N TYR A 132 17.77 -5.14 -6.46
CA TYR A 132 16.68 -4.24 -6.16
C TYR A 132 17.18 -2.81 -5.86
N THR A 133 18.32 -2.73 -5.17
CA THR A 133 18.99 -1.44 -4.90
C THR A 133 19.42 -0.74 -6.20
N GLN A 134 19.90 -1.48 -7.20
CA GLN A 134 20.33 -0.92 -8.48
C GLN A 134 19.21 -0.28 -9.31
N ILE A 135 17.97 -0.72 -9.13
CA ILE A 135 16.81 -0.20 -9.87
C ILE A 135 15.93 0.73 -9.03
N TYR A 136 16.37 1.04 -7.80
CA TYR A 136 15.65 1.94 -6.90
C TYR A 136 15.35 3.29 -7.55
N GLY A 137 14.15 3.84 -7.27
CA GLY A 137 13.65 5.07 -7.87
C GLY A 137 12.98 4.88 -9.24
N LYS A 138 13.26 3.76 -9.94
CA LYS A 138 12.53 3.35 -11.16
C LYS A 138 11.54 2.23 -10.88
N SER A 139 11.81 1.44 -9.86
CA SER A 139 10.97 0.33 -9.38
C SER A 139 11.20 0.15 -7.89
N PHE A 140 10.24 -0.49 -7.21
CA PHE A 140 10.26 -0.71 -5.76
C PHE A 140 9.96 -2.19 -5.46
N PRO A 141 10.84 -3.11 -5.89
CA PRO A 141 10.59 -4.53 -5.75
C PRO A 141 10.72 -5.01 -4.31
N ASN A 142 9.86 -5.96 -3.98
CA ASN A 142 9.98 -6.80 -2.81
C ASN A 142 9.70 -8.25 -3.17
N LYS A 143 10.42 -9.17 -2.54
CA LYS A 143 10.17 -10.60 -2.60
C LYS A 143 9.93 -11.11 -1.20
N VAL A 144 8.85 -11.84 -1.01
CA VAL A 144 8.48 -12.46 0.25
C VAL A 144 8.57 -13.98 0.06
N LEU A 145 9.28 -14.64 0.97
CA LEU A 145 9.36 -16.09 1.10
C LEU A 145 8.72 -16.49 2.43
N VAL A 146 7.84 -17.46 2.40
CA VAL A 146 7.25 -18.09 3.58
C VAL A 146 7.66 -19.56 3.60
N ARG A 147 8.26 -20.02 4.73
CA ARG A 147 8.58 -21.41 4.97
C ARG A 147 7.69 -21.98 6.07
N LEU A 148 7.10 -23.13 5.82
CA LEU A 148 6.32 -23.87 6.80
C LEU A 148 7.19 -24.77 7.67
N VAL A 149 6.63 -25.26 8.78
CA VAL A 149 7.31 -26.16 9.73
C VAL A 149 7.72 -27.51 9.10
N ASP A 150 7.08 -27.93 8.02
CA ASP A 150 7.42 -29.14 7.26
C ASP A 150 8.50 -28.90 6.18
N GLY A 151 8.99 -27.66 6.05
CA GLY A 151 9.98 -27.24 5.08
C GLY A 151 9.40 -26.81 3.73
N THR A 152 8.08 -26.83 3.53
CA THR A 152 7.44 -26.33 2.30
C THR A 152 7.66 -24.82 2.19
N GLU A 153 8.01 -24.35 0.99
CA GLU A 153 8.26 -22.94 0.72
C GLU A 153 7.27 -22.37 -0.29
N TYR A 154 6.83 -21.15 -0.02
CA TYR A 154 6.02 -20.33 -0.90
C TYR A 154 6.74 -19.02 -1.15
N VAL A 155 6.74 -18.55 -2.40
CA VAL A 155 7.47 -17.35 -2.81
C VAL A 155 6.59 -16.50 -3.70
N SER A 156 6.56 -15.20 -3.41
CA SER A 156 5.96 -14.19 -4.30
C SER A 156 6.88 -12.98 -4.43
N GLU A 157 7.01 -12.45 -5.64
CA GLU A 157 7.83 -11.28 -5.95
C GLU A 157 7.01 -10.29 -6.76
N VAL A 158 6.96 -9.04 -6.29
CA VAL A 158 6.30 -7.95 -6.99
C VAL A 158 7.33 -6.84 -7.23
N LYS A 159 7.57 -6.52 -8.50
CA LYS A 159 8.53 -5.51 -8.92
C LYS A 159 7.96 -4.10 -8.80
N ASP A 160 6.82 -3.87 -9.43
CA ASP A 160 6.14 -2.58 -9.45
C ASP A 160 4.74 -2.77 -8.83
N PRO A 161 4.44 -2.17 -7.68
CA PRO A 161 3.14 -2.29 -7.06
C PRO A 161 2.05 -1.60 -7.91
N LYS A 162 0.80 -1.99 -7.76
CA LYS A 162 -0.32 -1.25 -8.37
C LYS A 162 -0.33 0.20 -7.90
N GLY A 163 -0.55 1.11 -8.83
CA GLY A 163 -0.43 2.56 -8.64
C GLY A 163 0.94 3.12 -9.01
N HIS A 164 1.91 2.27 -9.35
CA HIS A 164 3.13 2.68 -10.02
C HIS A 164 2.85 3.02 -11.49
N PRO A 165 3.54 3.99 -12.13
CA PRO A 165 3.34 4.31 -13.55
C PRO A 165 3.48 3.12 -14.50
N ASN A 166 4.37 2.17 -14.18
CA ASN A 166 4.52 0.92 -14.95
C ASN A 166 3.39 -0.10 -14.68
N HIS A 167 2.58 0.10 -13.65
CA HIS A 167 1.46 -0.76 -13.25
C HIS A 167 0.32 0.11 -12.70
N PRO A 168 -0.32 0.94 -13.54
CA PRO A 168 -1.33 1.89 -13.10
C PRO A 168 -2.58 1.19 -12.56
N LEU A 169 -3.30 1.88 -11.69
CA LEU A 169 -4.63 1.46 -11.27
C LEU A 169 -5.61 1.58 -12.43
N THR A 170 -6.50 0.61 -12.54
CA THR A 170 -7.69 0.73 -13.38
C THR A 170 -8.66 1.76 -12.78
N ARG A 171 -9.60 2.24 -13.59
CA ARG A 171 -10.68 3.12 -13.12
C ARG A 171 -11.44 2.47 -11.95
N GLU A 172 -11.83 1.22 -12.11
CA GLU A 172 -12.57 0.48 -11.08
C GLU A 172 -11.77 0.37 -9.76
N GLU A 173 -10.48 0.06 -9.82
CA GLU A 173 -9.61 -0.03 -8.65
C GLU A 173 -9.49 1.32 -7.93
N LEU A 174 -9.39 2.42 -8.69
CA LEU A 174 -9.33 3.77 -8.12
C LEU A 174 -10.65 4.15 -7.45
N GLU A 175 -11.78 3.87 -8.11
CA GLU A 175 -13.11 4.10 -7.56
C GLU A 175 -13.37 3.25 -6.30
N ASN A 176 -12.96 1.97 -6.30
CA ASN A 176 -13.10 1.10 -5.14
C ASN A 176 -12.24 1.56 -3.95
N LYS A 177 -11.02 2.05 -4.23
CA LYS A 177 -10.20 2.70 -3.21
C LYS A 177 -10.89 3.93 -2.61
N PHE A 178 -11.49 4.78 -3.45
CA PHE A 178 -12.26 5.95 -2.98
C PHE A 178 -13.43 5.51 -2.11
N ARG A 179 -14.26 4.55 -2.58
CA ARG A 179 -15.42 4.04 -1.83
C ARG A 179 -15.01 3.49 -0.46
N SER A 180 -14.00 2.63 -0.41
CA SER A 180 -13.53 2.06 0.85
C SER A 180 -12.97 3.10 1.82
N SER A 181 -12.23 4.09 1.31
CA SER A 181 -11.64 5.13 2.14
C SER A 181 -12.68 6.12 2.69
N THR A 182 -13.78 6.34 1.98
CA THR A 182 -14.81 7.31 2.35
C THR A 182 -16.05 6.69 3.00
N ALA A 183 -16.17 5.36 3.00
CA ALA A 183 -17.32 4.66 3.59
C ALA A 183 -17.65 5.03 5.05
N PRO A 184 -16.68 5.36 5.93
CA PRO A 184 -16.99 5.81 7.29
C PRO A 184 -17.65 7.21 7.35
N PHE A 185 -17.57 8.01 6.27
CA PHE A 185 -17.93 9.42 6.26
C PHE A 185 -19.05 9.76 5.27
N LEU A 186 -19.15 9.02 4.18
CA LEU A 186 -20.09 9.28 3.08
C LEU A 186 -20.95 8.05 2.83
N ASN A 187 -22.26 8.28 2.61
CA ASN A 187 -23.12 7.21 2.14
C ASN A 187 -22.88 6.90 0.64
N GLN A 188 -23.42 5.80 0.16
CA GLN A 188 -23.19 5.31 -1.19
C GLN A 188 -23.64 6.34 -2.26
N GLU A 189 -24.77 7.01 -2.06
CA GLU A 189 -25.30 8.02 -3.01
C GLU A 189 -24.31 9.20 -3.13
N GLN A 190 -23.77 9.68 -2.01
CA GLN A 190 -22.78 10.74 -2.01
C GLN A 190 -21.48 10.30 -2.71
N GLN A 191 -21.00 9.08 -2.45
CA GLN A 191 -19.82 8.53 -3.10
C GLN A 191 -19.98 8.46 -4.62
N GLU A 192 -21.09 7.90 -5.12
CA GLU A 192 -21.34 7.78 -6.55
C GLU A 192 -21.50 9.15 -7.23
N LYS A 193 -22.15 10.09 -6.56
CA LYS A 193 -22.26 11.46 -7.04
C LYS A 193 -20.90 12.14 -7.16
N MET A 194 -20.02 11.99 -6.16
CA MET A 194 -18.66 12.54 -6.20
C MET A 194 -17.84 11.89 -7.32
N ILE A 195 -17.88 10.58 -7.43
CA ILE A 195 -17.18 9.84 -8.50
C ILE A 195 -17.63 10.35 -9.87
N GLY A 196 -18.92 10.40 -10.12
CA GLY A 196 -19.48 10.92 -11.38
C GLY A 196 -19.06 12.36 -11.67
N THR A 197 -19.06 13.21 -10.67
CA THR A 197 -18.63 14.61 -10.77
C THR A 197 -17.13 14.74 -11.08
N ILE A 198 -16.29 13.94 -10.44
CA ILE A 198 -14.83 13.96 -10.66
C ILE A 198 -14.48 13.47 -12.06
N TRP A 199 -15.16 12.42 -12.57
CA TRP A 199 -14.90 11.93 -13.93
C TRP A 199 -15.36 12.88 -15.04
N ASN A 200 -16.23 13.85 -14.72
CA ASN A 200 -16.70 14.90 -15.61
C ASN A 200 -16.28 16.30 -15.13
N LEU A 201 -15.08 16.39 -14.53
CA LEU A 201 -14.58 17.62 -13.90
C LEU A 201 -14.46 18.79 -14.89
N ASP A 202 -14.21 18.51 -16.15
CA ASP A 202 -14.12 19.49 -17.25
C ASP A 202 -15.49 20.10 -17.62
N GLU A 203 -16.59 19.50 -17.22
CA GLU A 203 -17.96 19.99 -17.43
C GLU A 203 -18.44 20.88 -16.27
N ILE A 204 -17.75 20.89 -15.12
CA ILE A 204 -18.16 21.63 -13.93
C ILE A 204 -17.88 23.12 -14.10
N ARG A 205 -18.89 23.95 -13.87
CA ARG A 205 -18.78 25.41 -13.92
C ARG A 205 -18.27 26.03 -12.60
N ASN A 206 -18.51 25.35 -11.49
CA ASN A 206 -18.17 25.83 -10.15
C ASN A 206 -17.59 24.70 -9.30
N ILE A 207 -16.29 24.74 -9.06
CA ILE A 207 -15.58 23.73 -8.23
C ILE A 207 -16.11 23.68 -6.79
N GLY A 208 -16.75 24.75 -6.29
CA GLY A 208 -17.38 24.77 -4.97
C GLY A 208 -18.47 23.72 -4.80
N GLU A 209 -19.13 23.30 -5.87
CA GLU A 209 -20.13 22.22 -5.84
C GLU A 209 -19.48 20.89 -5.46
N LEU A 210 -18.31 20.55 -6.04
CA LEU A 210 -17.56 19.36 -5.68
C LEU A 210 -17.08 19.43 -4.23
N MET A 211 -16.56 20.58 -3.79
CA MET A 211 -16.08 20.75 -2.42
C MET A 211 -17.20 20.58 -1.39
N GLN A 212 -18.42 21.04 -1.69
CA GLN A 212 -19.58 20.87 -0.81
C GLN A 212 -20.01 19.40 -0.66
N MET A 213 -19.83 18.56 -1.69
CA MET A 213 -20.14 17.12 -1.62
C MET A 213 -19.27 16.39 -0.59
N GLY A 214 -18.05 16.87 -0.33
CA GLY A 214 -17.12 16.31 0.64
C GLY A 214 -17.28 16.84 2.07
N VAL A 215 -18.26 17.69 2.34
CA VAL A 215 -18.51 18.17 3.70
C VAL A 215 -19.15 17.06 4.52
N VAL A 216 -18.43 16.59 5.55
CA VAL A 216 -18.93 15.65 6.54
C VAL A 216 -19.56 16.44 7.67
N TYR A 217 -20.85 16.23 7.89
CA TYR A 217 -21.51 16.80 9.06
C TYR A 217 -21.32 15.79 10.21
N GLU A 218 -20.59 16.19 11.25
CA GLU A 218 -20.63 15.47 12.52
C GLU A 218 -22.07 15.56 13.04
N TYR A 219 -22.76 14.44 13.01
CA TYR A 219 -24.01 14.32 13.78
C TYR A 219 -23.62 14.25 15.24
N ALA A 220 -23.93 15.33 15.97
CA ALA A 220 -23.77 15.44 17.42
C ALA A 220 -24.61 14.40 18.16
#